data_f1f8c3691b0c59b37c2261b2e78bba85
#
_entry.id   f1f8c3691b0c59b37c2261b2e78bba85
#
_cell.length_a   1.000
_cell.length_b   1.000
_cell.length_c   1.000
_cell.angle_alpha   90.00
_cell.angle_beta   90.00
_cell.angle_gamma   90.00
#
_symmetry.space_group_name_H-M   'P 1'
#
loop_
_entity.id
_entity.type
_entity.pdbx_description
1 polymer ?
#
loop_
_entity_poly.entity_id
_entity_poly.type
_entity_poly.pdbx_seq_one_letter_code
_entity_poly.pdbx_strand_id
1 'polypeptide(L)'
;GQFADRYFSTERILSFLVITGGIVKWYTATRTDYESWLWLSILYSVLYMPTLALSNSVAFSHIDDSENTFPKIRVWGTIGWIAASWAFPMIWLQQDLSFQLMPPFLSGDEVPGVTARLADALKFSGIISLIYGAFCFLLPNTPPKADAVENLAFKKAFNLFSNKSFLVLVLASLGVSIIHQIYFLKTGPFLSSIGIKDSSIGPAMTIGQFAEIATMAYLGFFLKRLGFKKVITIGIFAYFARYMIFGTSFLPTWVMVMSQAFHGFCFAFFFAAGFIYVDKLADDDVRHSAQTVFGIIIFGGGPVVGGWLSGYLQNIYTLDGVFNYSSFWYTLAGIGLVVTLLFYSSFNSTLSKETAS
;
A
#
# COMPACT_ATOMS: atom_id res chain seq x y z
N GLY A 1 8.44 -17.04 3.91
CA GLY A 1 9.55 -16.48 4.68
C GLY A 1 10.40 -17.58 5.30
N GLN A 2 10.08 -18.03 6.53
CA GLN A 2 10.95 -18.91 7.34
C GLN A 2 11.43 -20.21 6.63
N PHE A 3 10.55 -20.88 5.88
CA PHE A 3 10.93 -22.07 5.12
C PHE A 3 11.93 -21.73 4.02
N ALA A 4 11.72 -20.61 3.35
CA ALA A 4 12.60 -20.12 2.31
C ALA A 4 13.99 -19.78 2.86
N ASP A 5 14.03 -19.02 3.95
CA ASP A 5 15.26 -18.55 4.58
C ASP A 5 16.13 -19.68 5.13
N ARG A 6 15.53 -20.88 5.36
CA ARG A 6 16.23 -22.02 5.95
C ARG A 6 16.88 -22.94 4.91
N TYR A 7 16.28 -23.11 3.72
CA TYR A 7 16.70 -24.17 2.78
C TYR A 7 17.23 -23.64 1.45
N PHE A 8 16.95 -22.40 1.09
CA PHE A 8 17.31 -21.87 -0.21
C PHE A 8 17.91 -20.46 -0.10
N SER A 9 18.71 -20.08 -1.05
CA SER A 9 19.18 -18.71 -1.15
C SER A 9 18.02 -17.77 -1.51
N THR A 10 18.00 -16.61 -0.86
CA THR A 10 16.86 -15.66 -0.89
C THR A 10 16.57 -15.17 -2.31
N GLU A 11 17.61 -14.86 -3.10
CA GLU A 11 17.50 -14.38 -4.47
C GLU A 11 16.87 -15.43 -5.41
N ARG A 12 17.15 -16.73 -5.19
CA ARG A 12 16.59 -17.81 -6.02
C ARG A 12 15.12 -18.03 -5.75
N ILE A 13 14.72 -18.00 -4.49
CA ILE A 13 13.29 -18.08 -4.12
C ILE A 13 12.54 -16.85 -4.62
N LEU A 14 13.11 -15.66 -4.45
CA LEU A 14 12.54 -14.44 -4.99
C LEU A 14 12.30 -14.57 -6.49
N SER A 15 13.32 -15.04 -7.25
CA SER A 15 13.19 -15.30 -8.68
C SER A 15 12.07 -16.28 -9.00
N PHE A 16 12.03 -17.44 -8.33
CA PHE A 16 11.01 -18.46 -8.54
C PHE A 16 9.60 -17.92 -8.29
N LEU A 17 9.38 -17.22 -7.16
CA LEU A 17 8.08 -16.66 -6.80
C LEU A 17 7.63 -15.59 -7.79
N VAL A 18 8.54 -14.71 -8.22
CA VAL A 18 8.25 -13.65 -9.18
C VAL A 18 7.91 -14.21 -10.56
N ILE A 19 8.67 -15.17 -11.06
CA ILE A 19 8.41 -15.82 -12.35
C ILE A 19 7.07 -16.55 -12.32
N THR A 20 6.84 -17.40 -11.30
CA THR A 20 5.59 -18.14 -11.17
C THR A 20 4.39 -17.20 -11.01
N GLY A 21 4.54 -16.16 -10.19
CA GLY A 21 3.53 -15.11 -10.04
C GLY A 21 3.24 -14.38 -11.36
N GLY A 22 4.27 -14.10 -12.16
CA GLY A 22 4.14 -13.50 -13.48
C GLY A 22 3.35 -14.37 -14.45
N ILE A 23 3.61 -15.67 -14.48
CA ILE A 23 2.83 -16.64 -15.28
C ILE A 23 1.36 -16.68 -14.83
N VAL A 24 1.11 -16.78 -13.53
CA VAL A 24 -0.24 -16.76 -12.97
C VAL A 24 -0.97 -15.48 -13.38
N LYS A 25 -0.33 -14.33 -13.28
CA LYS A 25 -0.91 -13.04 -13.64
C LYS A 25 -1.25 -12.93 -15.13
N TRP A 26 -0.34 -13.40 -15.97
CA TRP A 26 -0.60 -13.47 -17.41
C TRP A 26 -1.82 -14.35 -17.71
N TYR A 27 -1.88 -15.53 -17.08
CA TYR A 27 -3.01 -16.44 -17.25
C TYR A 27 -4.33 -15.85 -16.74
N THR A 28 -4.31 -15.14 -15.60
CA THR A 28 -5.46 -14.42 -15.06
C THR A 28 -6.03 -13.43 -16.09
N ALA A 29 -5.17 -12.73 -16.84
CA ALA A 29 -5.58 -11.78 -17.86
C ALA A 29 -6.36 -12.42 -19.04
N THR A 30 -6.33 -13.73 -19.18
CA THR A 30 -7.07 -14.47 -20.23
C THR A 30 -8.42 -14.98 -19.75
N ARG A 31 -8.76 -14.80 -18.46
CA ARG A 31 -10.00 -15.31 -17.87
C ARG A 31 -11.00 -14.18 -17.68
N THR A 32 -12.27 -14.50 -17.88
CA THR A 32 -13.39 -13.56 -17.73
C THR A 32 -14.40 -14.01 -16.68
N ASP A 33 -14.31 -15.27 -16.25
CA ASP A 33 -15.20 -15.81 -15.24
C ASP A 33 -14.70 -15.50 -13.81
N TYR A 34 -15.66 -15.28 -12.90
CA TYR A 34 -15.39 -14.87 -11.53
C TYR A 34 -14.58 -15.89 -10.73
N GLU A 35 -14.90 -17.19 -10.87
CA GLU A 35 -14.25 -18.24 -10.09
C GLU A 35 -12.78 -18.39 -10.44
N SER A 36 -12.45 -18.45 -11.72
CA SER A 36 -11.06 -18.47 -12.19
C SER A 36 -10.29 -17.24 -11.72
N TRP A 37 -10.89 -16.05 -11.83
CA TRP A 37 -10.28 -14.81 -11.35
C TRP A 37 -10.00 -14.84 -9.86
N LEU A 38 -10.96 -15.30 -9.05
CA LEU A 38 -10.81 -15.40 -7.60
C LEU A 38 -9.65 -16.32 -7.21
N TRP A 39 -9.66 -17.57 -7.71
CA TRP A 39 -8.65 -18.55 -7.33
C TRP A 39 -7.25 -18.18 -7.85
N LEU A 40 -7.14 -17.68 -9.06
CA LEU A 40 -5.86 -17.20 -9.60
C LEU A 40 -5.34 -15.98 -8.85
N SER A 41 -6.21 -15.07 -8.42
CA SER A 41 -5.84 -13.91 -7.61
C SER A 41 -5.37 -14.32 -6.21
N ILE A 42 -6.00 -15.31 -5.60
CA ILE A 42 -5.54 -15.88 -4.32
C ILE A 42 -4.18 -16.54 -4.50
N LEU A 43 -4.01 -17.37 -5.52
CA LEU A 43 -2.72 -18.00 -5.83
C LEU A 43 -1.62 -16.96 -6.08
N TYR A 44 -1.92 -15.93 -6.88
CA TYR A 44 -0.98 -14.83 -7.12
C TYR A 44 -0.61 -14.12 -5.81
N SER A 45 -1.56 -13.84 -4.93
CA SER A 45 -1.31 -13.18 -3.65
C SER A 45 -0.40 -14.00 -2.74
N VAL A 46 -0.60 -15.32 -2.68
CA VAL A 46 0.26 -16.25 -1.92
C VAL A 46 1.70 -16.26 -2.46
N LEU A 47 1.88 -16.16 -3.78
CA LEU A 47 3.20 -16.09 -4.40
C LEU A 47 3.85 -14.70 -4.24
N TYR A 48 3.05 -13.63 -4.35
CA TYR A 48 3.55 -12.26 -4.37
C TYR A 48 3.90 -11.70 -2.99
N MET A 49 3.08 -11.93 -1.97
CA MET A 49 3.27 -11.33 -0.64
C MET A 49 4.65 -11.64 -0.02
N PRO A 50 5.18 -12.87 -0.10
CA PRO A 50 6.53 -13.15 0.39
C PRO A 50 7.63 -12.38 -0.34
N THR A 51 7.42 -12.03 -1.62
CA THR A 51 8.46 -11.33 -2.41
C THR A 51 8.81 -9.96 -1.83
N LEU A 52 7.86 -9.29 -1.19
CA LEU A 52 8.08 -7.98 -0.54
C LEU A 52 9.08 -8.11 0.62
N ALA A 53 8.92 -9.13 1.46
CA ALA A 53 9.84 -9.40 2.56
C ALA A 53 11.21 -9.89 2.06
N LEU A 54 11.22 -10.78 1.06
CA LEU A 54 12.45 -11.31 0.47
C LEU A 54 13.27 -10.20 -0.21
N SER A 55 12.63 -9.29 -0.94
CA SER A 55 13.31 -8.14 -1.56
C SER A 55 13.99 -7.26 -0.51
N ASN A 56 13.32 -6.98 0.61
CA ASN A 56 13.90 -6.24 1.71
C ASN A 56 15.06 -7.02 2.35
N SER A 57 14.91 -8.34 2.54
CA SER A 57 15.95 -9.21 3.11
C SER A 57 17.23 -9.21 2.25
N VAL A 58 17.09 -9.30 0.92
CA VAL A 58 18.24 -9.18 0.01
C VAL A 58 18.92 -7.82 0.17
N ALA A 59 18.14 -6.71 0.21
CA ALA A 59 18.70 -5.38 0.37
C ALA A 59 19.47 -5.26 1.70
N PHE A 60 18.86 -5.63 2.83
CA PHE A 60 19.51 -5.56 4.15
C PHE A 60 20.74 -6.44 4.30
N SER A 61 20.83 -7.56 3.56
CA SER A 61 21.98 -8.45 3.63
C SER A 61 23.21 -7.90 2.90
N HIS A 62 23.06 -6.84 2.08
CA HIS A 62 24.14 -6.29 1.25
C HIS A 62 24.39 -4.80 1.47
N ILE A 63 23.89 -4.23 2.56
CA ILE A 63 24.16 -2.84 2.95
C ILE A 63 24.72 -2.82 4.37
N ASP A 64 25.80 -2.07 4.58
CA ASP A 64 26.44 -1.93 5.89
C ASP A 64 25.67 -0.92 6.77
N ASP A 65 25.25 0.20 6.20
CA ASP A 65 24.48 1.26 6.86
C ASP A 65 23.01 1.21 6.40
N SER A 66 22.23 0.45 7.13
CA SER A 66 20.81 0.28 6.81
C SER A 66 19.99 1.56 7.05
N GLU A 67 20.34 2.37 8.04
CA GLU A 67 19.58 3.58 8.39
C GLU A 67 19.65 4.63 7.27
N ASN A 68 20.81 4.83 6.66
CA ASN A 68 21.00 5.85 5.63
C ASN A 68 20.88 5.32 4.20
N THR A 69 21.10 4.03 3.97
CA THR A 69 21.14 3.43 2.62
C THR A 69 19.80 2.80 2.21
N PHE A 70 19.13 2.08 3.14
CA PHE A 70 17.88 1.42 2.80
C PHE A 70 16.76 2.37 2.35
N PRO A 71 16.55 3.56 2.94
CA PRO A 71 15.56 4.51 2.44
C PRO A 71 15.81 4.93 0.98
N LYS A 72 17.08 5.07 0.58
CA LYS A 72 17.47 5.41 -0.80
C LYS A 72 17.16 4.29 -1.79
N ILE A 73 17.26 3.03 -1.36
CA ILE A 73 16.86 1.87 -2.15
C ILE A 73 15.33 1.80 -2.21
N ARG A 74 14.66 1.97 -1.08
CA ARG A 74 13.20 1.83 -0.97
C ARG A 74 12.42 2.85 -1.80
N VAL A 75 12.93 4.07 -1.95
CA VAL A 75 12.27 5.11 -2.75
C VAL A 75 12.12 4.71 -4.22
N TRP A 76 12.99 3.84 -4.77
CA TRP A 76 12.88 3.34 -6.13
C TRP A 76 11.60 2.54 -6.36
N GLY A 77 11.04 1.92 -5.31
CA GLY A 77 9.72 1.29 -5.38
C GLY A 77 8.60 2.28 -5.68
N THR A 78 8.61 3.44 -5.04
CA THR A 78 7.64 4.52 -5.31
C THR A 78 7.85 5.13 -6.69
N ILE A 79 9.11 5.35 -7.10
CA ILE A 79 9.45 5.82 -8.45
C ILE A 79 8.97 4.81 -9.51
N GLY A 80 9.19 3.51 -9.29
CA GLY A 80 8.70 2.45 -10.19
C GLY A 80 7.18 2.43 -10.31
N TRP A 81 6.47 2.65 -9.21
CA TRP A 81 5.01 2.76 -9.22
C TRP A 81 4.54 3.97 -10.04
N ILE A 82 5.17 5.15 -9.85
CA ILE A 82 4.90 6.35 -10.64
C ILE A 82 5.18 6.07 -12.13
N ALA A 83 6.35 5.52 -12.44
CA ALA A 83 6.75 5.24 -13.82
C ALA A 83 5.75 4.30 -14.52
N ALA A 84 5.32 3.23 -13.88
CA ALA A 84 4.33 2.30 -14.44
C ALA A 84 2.96 2.98 -14.64
N SER A 85 2.53 3.81 -13.67
CA SER A 85 1.26 4.53 -13.72
C SER A 85 1.18 5.57 -14.83
N TRP A 86 2.33 6.05 -15.32
CA TRP A 86 2.40 6.97 -16.46
C TRP A 86 2.70 6.22 -17.77
N ALA A 87 3.69 5.32 -17.78
CA ALA A 87 4.14 4.67 -19.00
C ALA A 87 3.04 3.83 -19.67
N PHE A 88 2.32 3.03 -18.88
CA PHE A 88 1.27 2.17 -19.44
C PHE A 88 0.14 2.97 -20.12
N PRO A 89 -0.49 3.98 -19.48
CA PRO A 89 -1.49 4.79 -20.14
C PRO A 89 -0.96 5.55 -21.36
N MET A 90 0.21 6.15 -21.26
CA MET A 90 0.80 6.93 -22.36
C MET A 90 1.09 6.10 -23.59
N ILE A 91 1.57 4.87 -23.41
CA ILE A 91 1.99 4.00 -24.51
C ILE A 91 0.83 3.16 -25.05
N TRP A 92 -0.13 2.77 -24.20
CA TRP A 92 -1.10 1.73 -24.54
C TRP A 92 -2.55 2.19 -24.58
N LEU A 93 -2.90 3.24 -23.84
CA LEU A 93 -4.28 3.67 -23.68
C LEU A 93 -4.62 4.97 -24.42
N GLN A 94 -3.62 5.77 -24.81
CA GLN A 94 -3.84 7.00 -25.55
C GLN A 94 -3.52 6.84 -27.04
N GLN A 95 -4.31 7.48 -27.88
CA GLN A 95 -4.10 7.55 -29.32
C GLN A 95 -3.16 8.69 -29.68
N ASP A 96 -3.33 9.85 -29.05
CA ASP A 96 -2.48 11.02 -29.13
C ASP A 96 -1.99 11.42 -27.76
N LEU A 97 -0.73 11.82 -27.66
CA LEU A 97 -0.10 12.18 -26.40
C LEU A 97 -0.24 13.68 -26.16
N SER A 98 -1.23 14.04 -25.36
CA SER A 98 -1.48 15.44 -24.97
C SER A 98 -1.43 15.62 -23.46
N PHE A 99 -0.84 16.75 -23.02
CA PHE A 99 -0.69 17.08 -21.62
C PHE A 99 -1.39 18.39 -21.29
N GLN A 100 -1.89 18.49 -20.06
CA GLN A 100 -2.43 19.71 -19.49
C GLN A 100 -1.80 19.99 -18.12
N LEU A 101 -1.75 21.29 -17.74
CA LEU A 101 -1.14 21.69 -16.47
C LEU A 101 -2.00 21.28 -15.26
N MET A 102 -3.33 21.33 -15.41
CA MET A 102 -4.27 20.93 -14.35
C MET A 102 -4.48 19.43 -14.35
N PRO A 103 -4.68 18.79 -13.16
CA PRO A 103 -5.06 17.37 -13.12
C PRO A 103 -6.31 17.09 -13.96
N PRO A 104 -6.35 15.96 -14.64
CA PRO A 104 -5.55 14.74 -14.47
C PRO A 104 -4.21 14.70 -15.23
N PHE A 105 -3.72 15.79 -15.78
CA PHE A 105 -2.47 15.98 -16.50
C PHE A 105 -2.40 15.40 -17.91
N LEU A 106 -2.94 14.21 -18.16
CA LEU A 106 -3.12 13.64 -19.50
C LEU A 106 -4.48 14.04 -20.04
N SER A 107 -4.49 14.60 -21.26
CA SER A 107 -5.70 15.10 -21.92
C SER A 107 -5.93 14.50 -23.32
N GLY A 108 -4.98 13.67 -23.80
CA GLY A 108 -5.05 13.02 -25.11
C GLY A 108 -6.30 12.16 -25.30
N ASP A 109 -6.64 11.85 -26.55
CA ASP A 109 -7.75 10.98 -26.86
C ASP A 109 -7.41 9.52 -26.58
N GLU A 110 -8.39 8.79 -26.07
CA GLU A 110 -8.23 7.38 -25.76
C GLU A 110 -8.35 6.52 -27.01
N VAL A 111 -7.62 5.41 -27.01
CA VAL A 111 -7.78 4.40 -28.07
C VAL A 111 -9.19 3.79 -28.03
N PRO A 112 -9.75 3.43 -29.18
CA PRO A 112 -11.04 2.72 -29.23
C PRO A 112 -10.98 1.45 -28.36
N GLY A 113 -11.99 1.25 -27.51
CA GLY A 113 -12.07 0.09 -26.62
C GLY A 113 -11.09 0.14 -25.44
N VAL A 114 -10.73 1.31 -24.93
CA VAL A 114 -9.78 1.53 -23.82
C VAL A 114 -10.06 0.64 -22.63
N THR A 115 -11.31 0.46 -22.23
CA THR A 115 -11.71 -0.38 -21.09
C THR A 115 -11.26 -1.84 -21.26
N ALA A 116 -11.38 -2.41 -22.47
CA ALA A 116 -10.87 -3.75 -22.75
C ALA A 116 -9.33 -3.80 -22.70
N ARG A 117 -8.67 -2.73 -23.14
CA ARG A 117 -7.19 -2.63 -23.08
C ARG A 117 -6.64 -2.47 -21.65
N LEU A 118 -7.44 -2.02 -20.69
CA LEU A 118 -7.03 -1.99 -19.28
C LEU A 118 -6.64 -3.39 -18.76
N ALA A 119 -7.30 -4.44 -19.24
CA ALA A 119 -6.96 -5.82 -18.88
C ALA A 119 -5.53 -6.21 -19.32
N ASP A 120 -4.98 -5.56 -20.33
CA ASP A 120 -3.61 -5.81 -20.79
C ASP A 120 -2.56 -5.38 -19.75
N ALA A 121 -2.92 -4.50 -18.80
CA ALA A 121 -2.04 -4.16 -17.68
C ALA A 121 -1.57 -5.42 -16.91
N LEU A 122 -2.43 -6.44 -16.79
CA LEU A 122 -2.08 -7.71 -16.17
C LEU A 122 -1.06 -8.48 -17.02
N LYS A 123 -1.21 -8.48 -18.36
CA LYS A 123 -0.25 -9.12 -19.27
C LYS A 123 1.11 -8.44 -19.20
N PHE A 124 1.14 -7.09 -19.29
CA PHE A 124 2.38 -6.31 -19.13
C PHE A 124 3.04 -6.55 -17.79
N SER A 125 2.26 -6.55 -16.69
CA SER A 125 2.76 -6.89 -15.38
C SER A 125 3.33 -8.31 -15.32
N GLY A 126 2.72 -9.28 -15.99
CA GLY A 126 3.22 -10.63 -16.13
C GLY A 126 4.58 -10.67 -16.84
N ILE A 127 4.71 -10.01 -18.00
CA ILE A 127 5.98 -9.93 -18.76
C ILE A 127 7.08 -9.26 -17.91
N ILE A 128 6.78 -8.11 -17.28
CA ILE A 128 7.75 -7.41 -16.42
C ILE A 128 8.18 -8.31 -15.26
N SER A 129 7.26 -9.09 -14.68
CA SER A 129 7.57 -10.04 -13.63
C SER A 129 8.52 -11.14 -14.12
N LEU A 130 8.36 -11.65 -15.35
CA LEU A 130 9.30 -12.64 -15.93
C LEU A 130 10.68 -12.03 -16.11
N ILE A 131 10.78 -10.81 -16.64
CA ILE A 131 12.05 -10.08 -16.81
C ILE A 131 12.70 -9.84 -15.44
N TYR A 132 11.93 -9.35 -14.47
CA TYR A 132 12.42 -9.11 -13.11
C TYR A 132 12.86 -10.42 -12.42
N GLY A 133 12.10 -11.49 -12.57
CA GLY A 133 12.48 -12.78 -12.04
C GLY A 133 13.78 -13.33 -12.66
N ALA A 134 13.99 -13.13 -13.96
CA ALA A 134 15.27 -13.44 -14.61
C ALA A 134 16.41 -12.55 -14.05
N PHE A 135 16.15 -11.27 -13.85
CA PHE A 135 17.11 -10.34 -13.22
C PHE A 135 17.48 -10.77 -11.80
N CYS A 136 16.54 -11.33 -11.03
CA CYS A 136 16.80 -11.78 -9.66
C CYS A 136 17.93 -12.85 -9.58
N PHE A 137 18.18 -13.61 -10.63
CA PHE A 137 19.35 -14.51 -10.68
C PHE A 137 20.71 -13.79 -10.74
N LEU A 138 20.71 -12.51 -11.08
CA LEU A 138 21.93 -11.68 -11.12
C LEU A 138 22.18 -10.95 -9.79
N LEU A 139 21.25 -11.05 -8.84
CA LEU A 139 21.42 -10.44 -7.52
C LEU A 139 22.55 -11.14 -6.75
N PRO A 140 23.21 -10.44 -5.82
CA PRO A 140 24.24 -11.02 -4.98
C PRO A 140 23.72 -12.23 -4.20
N ASN A 141 24.53 -13.25 -4.06
CA ASN A 141 24.17 -14.47 -3.35
C ASN A 141 23.84 -14.16 -1.87
N THR A 142 22.64 -14.50 -1.46
CA THR A 142 22.15 -14.32 -0.10
C THR A 142 21.88 -15.70 0.50
N PRO A 143 22.91 -16.31 1.16
CA PRO A 143 22.81 -17.69 1.62
C PRO A 143 21.75 -17.86 2.71
N PRO A 144 21.18 -19.08 2.82
CA PRO A 144 20.19 -19.37 3.85
C PRO A 144 20.77 -19.21 5.26
N LYS A 145 20.01 -18.67 6.18
CA LYS A 145 20.35 -18.54 7.61
C LYS A 145 19.74 -19.72 8.38
N ALA A 146 20.49 -20.81 8.51
CA ALA A 146 20.01 -22.04 9.15
C ALA A 146 19.63 -21.88 10.62
N ASP A 147 20.23 -20.92 11.31
CA ASP A 147 20.12 -20.73 12.77
C ASP A 147 19.06 -19.67 13.21
N ALA A 148 18.33 -19.10 12.26
CA ALA A 148 17.50 -17.90 12.51
C ALA A 148 16.05 -18.19 12.98
N VAL A 149 15.77 -19.31 13.65
CA VAL A 149 14.39 -19.60 14.09
C VAL A 149 14.32 -19.84 15.59
N GLU A 150 14.20 -18.77 16.35
CA GLU A 150 13.61 -18.87 17.69
C GLU A 150 12.07 -18.86 17.56
N ASN A 151 11.46 -20.01 17.69
CA ASN A 151 10.00 -20.15 17.89
C ASN A 151 9.48 -19.32 19.09
N LEU A 152 10.37 -18.95 19.99
CA LEU A 152 10.11 -18.10 21.16
C LEU A 152 9.92 -16.61 20.80
N ALA A 153 10.56 -16.09 19.76
CA ALA A 153 10.47 -14.67 19.42
C ALA A 153 9.04 -14.25 19.00
N PHE A 154 8.31 -15.13 18.29
CA PHE A 154 6.90 -14.89 17.98
C PHE A 154 6.01 -14.85 19.23
N LYS A 155 6.21 -15.78 20.17
CA LYS A 155 5.47 -15.79 21.45
C LYS A 155 5.77 -14.54 22.28
N LYS A 156 7.03 -14.13 22.34
CA LYS A 156 7.43 -12.88 23.00
C LYS A 156 6.83 -11.65 22.35
N ALA A 157 6.77 -11.60 21.00
CA ALA A 157 6.12 -10.50 20.28
C ALA A 157 4.62 -10.37 20.63
N PHE A 158 3.94 -11.47 20.92
CA PHE A 158 2.55 -11.42 21.41
C PHE A 158 2.42 -10.78 22.80
N ASN A 159 3.46 -10.80 23.62
CA ASN A 159 3.43 -10.11 24.92
C ASN A 159 3.34 -8.58 24.77
N LEU A 160 3.73 -8.02 23.59
CA LEU A 160 3.54 -6.59 23.30
C LEU A 160 2.06 -6.18 23.29
N PHE A 161 1.13 -7.11 23.04
CA PHE A 161 -0.31 -6.82 23.16
C PHE A 161 -0.76 -6.48 24.58
N SER A 162 0.03 -6.82 25.59
CA SER A 162 -0.18 -6.36 26.98
C SER A 162 0.16 -4.88 27.15
N ASN A 163 0.97 -4.30 26.26
CA ASN A 163 1.23 -2.86 26.23
C ASN A 163 0.03 -2.15 25.61
N LYS A 164 -0.65 -1.30 26.40
CA LYS A 164 -1.85 -0.58 25.98
C LYS A 164 -1.62 0.28 24.74
N SER A 165 -0.47 0.92 24.62
CA SER A 165 -0.16 1.78 23.46
C SER A 165 0.04 0.97 22.19
N PHE A 166 0.69 -0.20 22.30
CA PHE A 166 0.82 -1.12 21.16
C PHE A 166 -0.55 -1.66 20.73
N LEU A 167 -1.38 -2.09 21.68
CA LEU A 167 -2.72 -2.59 21.37
C LEU A 167 -3.59 -1.53 20.67
N VAL A 168 -3.58 -0.29 21.18
CA VAL A 168 -4.31 0.82 20.56
C VAL A 168 -3.81 1.10 19.14
N LEU A 169 -2.48 1.09 18.94
CA LEU A 169 -1.89 1.26 17.62
C LEU A 169 -2.33 0.14 16.66
N VAL A 170 -2.30 -1.11 17.11
CA VAL A 170 -2.72 -2.28 16.30
C VAL A 170 -4.18 -2.19 15.90
N LEU A 171 -5.08 -1.87 16.84
CA LEU A 171 -6.51 -1.72 16.55
C LEU A 171 -6.79 -0.58 15.58
N ALA A 172 -6.14 0.58 15.78
CA ALA A 172 -6.22 1.68 14.84
C ALA A 172 -5.68 1.29 13.46
N SER A 173 -4.58 0.54 13.42
CA SER A 173 -3.95 0.07 12.18
C SER A 173 -4.84 -0.88 11.40
N LEU A 174 -5.57 -1.77 12.09
CA LEU A 174 -6.57 -2.60 11.44
C LEU A 174 -7.67 -1.75 10.79
N GLY A 175 -8.25 -0.80 11.53
CA GLY A 175 -9.28 0.10 11.01
C GLY A 175 -8.80 0.94 9.82
N VAL A 176 -7.61 1.53 9.94
CA VAL A 176 -7.01 2.31 8.84
C VAL A 176 -6.70 1.45 7.63
N SER A 177 -6.14 0.25 7.84
CA SER A 177 -5.79 -0.66 6.75
C SER A 177 -7.01 -1.13 5.96
N ILE A 178 -8.15 -1.32 6.63
CA ILE A 178 -9.45 -1.62 6.00
C ILE A 178 -9.84 -0.49 5.04
N ILE A 179 -9.90 0.76 5.52
CA ILE A 179 -10.30 1.90 4.68
C ILE A 179 -9.26 2.25 3.62
N HIS A 180 -7.98 1.97 3.87
CA HIS A 180 -6.89 2.11 2.91
C HIS A 180 -7.03 1.13 1.74
N GLN A 181 -7.35 -0.13 2.01
CA GLN A 181 -7.61 -1.11 0.96
C GLN A 181 -8.82 -0.72 0.11
N ILE A 182 -9.90 -0.25 0.73
CA ILE A 182 -11.09 0.21 0.02
C ILE A 182 -10.77 1.39 -0.92
N TYR A 183 -9.88 2.29 -0.50
CA TYR A 183 -9.39 3.36 -1.36
C TYR A 183 -8.78 2.82 -2.66
N PHE A 184 -7.88 1.85 -2.59
CA PHE A 184 -7.28 1.28 -3.82
C PHE A 184 -8.29 0.57 -4.71
N LEU A 185 -9.31 -0.06 -4.12
CA LEU A 185 -10.35 -0.75 -4.89
C LEU A 185 -11.34 0.19 -5.57
N LYS A 186 -11.64 1.35 -4.97
CA LYS A 186 -12.77 2.20 -5.37
C LYS A 186 -12.38 3.54 -5.96
N THR A 187 -11.12 4.00 -5.79
CA THR A 187 -10.72 5.31 -6.32
C THR A 187 -10.71 5.35 -7.85
N GLY A 188 -10.21 4.31 -8.51
CA GLY A 188 -10.24 4.26 -9.98
C GLY A 188 -11.65 4.37 -10.54
N PRO A 189 -12.58 3.47 -10.19
CA PRO A 189 -13.97 3.56 -10.62
C PRO A 189 -14.65 4.88 -10.23
N PHE A 190 -14.33 5.45 -9.07
CA PHE A 190 -14.84 6.74 -8.65
C PHE A 190 -14.35 7.88 -9.56
N LEU A 191 -13.06 7.93 -9.86
CA LEU A 191 -12.49 8.95 -10.75
C LEU A 191 -13.09 8.86 -12.15
N SER A 192 -13.30 7.64 -12.68
CA SER A 192 -14.00 7.43 -13.94
C SER A 192 -15.45 7.97 -13.88
N SER A 193 -16.18 7.72 -12.78
CA SER A 193 -17.57 8.17 -12.61
C SER A 193 -17.73 9.69 -12.56
N ILE A 194 -16.70 10.43 -12.17
CA ILE A 194 -16.68 11.92 -12.16
C ILE A 194 -16.06 12.52 -13.43
N GLY A 195 -15.87 11.69 -14.48
CA GLY A 195 -15.47 12.14 -15.81
C GLY A 195 -13.96 12.16 -16.07
N ILE A 196 -13.14 11.54 -15.21
CA ILE A 196 -11.71 11.33 -15.51
C ILE A 196 -11.60 10.20 -16.52
N LYS A 197 -10.89 10.42 -17.62
CA LYS A 197 -10.60 9.38 -18.63
C LYS A 197 -9.83 8.22 -17.99
N ASP A 198 -10.13 6.99 -18.38
CA ASP A 198 -9.51 5.77 -17.82
C ASP A 198 -7.98 5.79 -17.96
N SER A 199 -7.46 6.32 -19.07
CA SER A 199 -6.03 6.53 -19.32
C SER A 199 -5.38 7.55 -18.37
N SER A 200 -6.17 8.43 -17.76
CA SER A 200 -5.67 9.50 -16.88
C SER A 200 -5.76 9.15 -15.39
N ILE A 201 -6.42 8.05 -15.02
CA ILE A 201 -6.62 7.65 -13.61
C ILE A 201 -5.27 7.33 -12.95
N GLY A 202 -4.41 6.53 -13.59
CA GLY A 202 -3.08 6.20 -13.08
C GLY A 202 -2.26 7.45 -12.78
N PRO A 203 -2.01 8.31 -13.78
CA PRO A 203 -1.34 9.59 -13.59
C PRO A 203 -1.96 10.47 -12.50
N ALA A 204 -3.29 10.60 -12.43
CA ALA A 204 -3.98 11.36 -11.41
C ALA A 204 -3.70 10.83 -10.00
N MET A 205 -3.66 9.52 -9.82
CA MET A 205 -3.36 8.89 -8.54
C MET A 205 -1.90 9.11 -8.10
N THR A 206 -0.95 9.37 -9.03
CA THR A 206 0.46 9.62 -8.66
C THR A 206 0.68 10.89 -7.84
N ILE A 207 -0.28 11.82 -7.80
CA ILE A 207 -0.23 12.97 -6.88
C ILE A 207 -0.01 12.49 -5.44
N GLY A 208 -0.66 11.38 -5.07
CA GLY A 208 -0.50 10.76 -3.76
C GLY A 208 0.94 10.31 -3.49
N GLN A 209 1.61 9.72 -4.48
CA GLN A 209 2.98 9.23 -4.36
C GLN A 209 4.01 10.37 -4.33
N PHE A 210 3.80 11.43 -5.12
CA PHE A 210 4.65 12.62 -5.00
C PHE A 210 4.53 13.26 -3.61
N ALA A 211 3.31 13.37 -3.09
CA ALA A 211 3.09 13.84 -1.72
C ALA A 211 3.68 12.89 -0.67
N GLU A 212 3.65 11.56 -0.90
CA GLU A 212 4.28 10.56 -0.05
C GLU A 212 5.80 10.78 0.04
N ILE A 213 6.47 10.96 -1.09
CA ILE A 213 7.93 11.23 -1.12
C ILE A 213 8.24 12.48 -0.30
N ALA A 214 7.48 13.56 -0.51
CA ALA A 214 7.68 14.81 0.22
C ALA A 214 7.42 14.66 1.73
N THR A 215 6.30 14.03 2.12
CA THR A 215 5.97 13.85 3.55
C THR A 215 6.90 12.90 4.26
N MET A 216 7.40 11.86 3.57
CA MET A 216 8.44 10.95 4.11
C MET A 216 9.74 11.69 4.38
N ALA A 217 10.18 12.58 3.49
CA ALA A 217 11.40 13.37 3.68
C ALA A 217 11.35 14.23 4.95
N TYR A 218 10.17 14.71 5.33
CA TYR A 218 9.98 15.54 6.53
C TYR A 218 9.47 14.77 7.75
N LEU A 219 9.24 13.47 7.66
CA LEU A 219 8.66 12.68 8.76
C LEU A 219 9.47 12.79 10.05
N GLY A 220 10.79 12.66 9.99
CA GLY A 220 11.67 12.77 11.16
C GLY A 220 11.55 14.13 11.86
N PHE A 221 11.48 15.22 11.09
CA PHE A 221 11.25 16.56 11.64
C PHE A 221 9.93 16.64 12.41
N PHE A 222 8.84 16.10 11.83
CA PHE A 222 7.54 16.13 12.49
C PHE A 222 7.48 15.22 13.73
N LEU A 223 8.13 14.04 13.68
CA LEU A 223 8.22 13.15 14.85
C LEU A 223 8.96 13.80 16.02
N LYS A 224 10.09 14.49 15.76
CA LYS A 224 10.81 15.25 16.80
C LYS A 224 9.99 16.39 17.39
N ARG A 225 9.25 17.12 16.55
CA ARG A 225 8.53 18.32 16.99
C ARG A 225 7.18 18.01 17.64
N LEU A 226 6.42 17.08 17.09
CA LEU A 226 5.03 16.79 17.48
C LEU A 226 4.90 15.51 18.31
N GLY A 227 5.85 14.58 18.19
CA GLY A 227 5.80 13.24 18.79
C GLY A 227 4.87 12.29 18.05
N PHE A 228 5.00 10.99 18.33
CA PHE A 228 4.26 9.92 17.66
C PHE A 228 2.74 10.09 17.72
N LYS A 229 2.19 10.45 18.90
CA LYS A 229 0.73 10.60 19.07
C LYS A 229 0.13 11.55 18.05
N LYS A 230 0.66 12.77 17.96
CA LYS A 230 0.12 13.80 17.07
C LYS A 230 0.36 13.47 15.61
N VAL A 231 1.56 12.98 15.25
CA VAL A 231 1.90 12.62 13.87
C VAL A 231 0.98 11.52 13.36
N ILE A 232 0.83 10.42 14.10
CA ILE A 232 -0.03 9.31 13.73
C ILE A 232 -1.50 9.76 13.65
N THR A 233 -1.96 10.58 14.60
CA THR A 233 -3.33 11.13 14.56
C THR A 233 -3.58 11.96 13.29
N ILE A 234 -2.63 12.82 12.88
CA ILE A 234 -2.73 13.59 11.62
C ILE A 234 -2.80 12.63 10.42
N GLY A 235 -2.01 11.56 10.42
CA GLY A 235 -2.06 10.54 9.38
C GLY A 235 -3.43 9.86 9.26
N ILE A 236 -4.05 9.50 10.40
CA ILE A 236 -5.40 8.92 10.41
C ILE A 236 -6.44 9.97 9.98
N PHE A 237 -6.34 11.20 10.47
CA PHE A 237 -7.26 12.29 10.11
C PHE A 237 -7.21 12.63 8.62
N ALA A 238 -6.06 12.45 7.96
CA ALA A 238 -5.94 12.68 6.54
C ALA A 238 -6.85 11.74 5.70
N TYR A 239 -7.16 10.53 6.17
CA TYR A 239 -8.17 9.66 5.55
C TYR A 239 -9.56 10.26 5.64
N PHE A 240 -9.95 10.74 6.84
CA PHE A 240 -11.22 11.43 7.02
C PHE A 240 -11.34 12.61 6.06
N ALA A 241 -10.36 13.51 6.05
CA ALA A 241 -10.37 14.70 5.21
C ALA A 241 -10.49 14.37 3.71
N ARG A 242 -9.71 13.40 3.21
CA ARG A 242 -9.75 12.98 1.82
C ARG A 242 -11.11 12.38 1.43
N TYR A 243 -11.65 11.49 2.26
CA TYR A 243 -12.94 10.86 1.95
C TYR A 243 -14.12 11.81 2.09
N MET A 244 -14.03 12.80 2.97
CA MET A 244 -15.00 13.91 2.99
C MET A 244 -15.00 14.65 1.66
N ILE A 245 -13.83 14.94 1.09
CA ILE A 245 -13.74 15.61 -0.22
C ILE A 245 -14.32 14.70 -1.31
N PHE A 246 -14.01 13.41 -1.33
CA PHE A 246 -14.56 12.46 -2.31
C PHE A 246 -16.08 12.29 -2.22
N GLY A 247 -16.64 12.37 -1.01
CA GLY A 247 -18.08 12.32 -0.79
C GLY A 247 -18.83 13.58 -1.24
N THR A 248 -18.12 14.70 -1.40
CA THR A 248 -18.72 16.02 -1.65
C THR A 248 -18.89 16.26 -3.15
N SER A 249 -20.00 15.81 -3.72
CA SER A 249 -20.26 15.76 -5.17
C SER A 249 -20.30 17.11 -5.90
N PHE A 250 -20.49 18.23 -5.18
CA PHE A 250 -20.50 19.57 -5.78
C PHE A 250 -19.10 20.18 -5.95
N LEU A 251 -18.05 19.53 -5.44
CA LEU A 251 -16.70 20.03 -5.61
C LEU A 251 -16.20 19.79 -7.06
N PRO A 252 -15.42 20.72 -7.60
CA PRO A 252 -14.81 20.54 -8.91
C PRO A 252 -13.92 19.29 -8.94
N THR A 253 -13.90 18.58 -10.07
CA THR A 253 -13.11 17.35 -10.27
C THR A 253 -11.63 17.52 -9.92
N TRP A 254 -11.04 18.67 -10.27
CA TRP A 254 -9.63 18.93 -9.95
C TRP A 254 -9.34 18.95 -8.44
N VAL A 255 -10.30 19.41 -7.60
CA VAL A 255 -10.16 19.38 -6.13
C VAL A 255 -10.12 17.94 -5.63
N MET A 256 -11.00 17.07 -6.18
CA MET A 256 -11.02 15.64 -5.83
C MET A 256 -9.72 14.97 -6.22
N VAL A 257 -9.19 15.27 -7.41
CA VAL A 257 -7.89 14.74 -7.86
C VAL A 257 -6.75 15.27 -7.00
N MET A 258 -6.69 16.56 -6.69
CA MET A 258 -5.65 17.14 -5.84
C MET A 258 -5.71 16.61 -4.40
N SER A 259 -6.87 16.22 -3.90
CA SER A 259 -7.01 15.62 -2.58
C SER A 259 -6.27 14.29 -2.42
N GLN A 260 -5.83 13.68 -3.54
CA GLN A 260 -4.90 12.53 -3.50
C GLN A 260 -3.61 12.87 -2.74
N ALA A 261 -3.19 14.14 -2.67
CA ALA A 261 -2.03 14.55 -1.89
C ALA A 261 -2.14 14.18 -0.40
N PHE A 262 -3.36 14.06 0.16
CA PHE A 262 -3.54 13.53 1.52
C PHE A 262 -2.97 12.10 1.68
N HIS A 263 -2.80 11.34 0.59
CA HIS A 263 -2.20 10.01 0.64
C HIS A 263 -0.80 10.03 1.24
N GLY A 264 -0.02 11.07 0.96
CA GLY A 264 1.31 11.24 1.57
C GLY A 264 1.26 11.27 3.09
N PHE A 265 0.32 12.03 3.68
CA PHE A 265 0.11 12.04 5.13
C PHE A 265 -0.42 10.69 5.63
N CYS A 266 -1.36 10.10 4.91
CA CYS A 266 -1.89 8.78 5.23
C CYS A 266 -0.79 7.72 5.33
N PHE A 267 0.15 7.72 4.40
CA PHE A 267 1.22 6.72 4.36
C PHE A 267 2.35 7.06 5.32
N ALA A 268 2.96 8.26 5.21
CA ALA A 268 4.12 8.63 6.00
C ALA A 268 3.79 8.79 7.49
N PHE A 269 2.72 9.54 7.81
CA PHE A 269 2.42 9.88 9.21
C PHE A 269 1.66 8.78 9.95
N PHE A 270 1.05 7.84 9.21
CA PHE A 270 0.41 6.69 9.85
C PHE A 270 1.26 5.43 9.72
N PHE A 271 1.42 4.88 8.50
CA PHE A 271 2.09 3.58 8.34
C PHE A 271 3.57 3.65 8.71
N ALA A 272 4.33 4.58 8.12
CA ALA A 272 5.77 4.66 8.40
C ALA A 272 6.03 5.05 9.85
N ALA A 273 5.31 6.03 10.40
CA ALA A 273 5.43 6.40 11.81
C ALA A 273 5.03 5.25 12.75
N GLY A 274 4.01 4.46 12.38
CA GLY A 274 3.59 3.27 13.12
C GLY A 274 4.68 2.20 13.16
N PHE A 275 5.31 1.89 12.03
CA PHE A 275 6.44 0.97 11.98
C PHE A 275 7.64 1.46 12.80
N ILE A 276 7.98 2.75 12.72
CA ILE A 276 9.05 3.35 13.54
C ILE A 276 8.69 3.26 15.04
N TYR A 277 7.41 3.48 15.40
CA TYR A 277 6.99 3.34 16.79
C TYR A 277 7.16 1.92 17.32
N VAL A 278 6.72 0.91 16.53
CA VAL A 278 6.87 -0.52 16.87
C VAL A 278 8.34 -0.89 17.01
N ASP A 279 9.19 -0.39 16.12
CA ASP A 279 10.64 -0.61 16.17
C ASP A 279 11.26 -0.10 17.46
N LYS A 280 10.90 1.10 17.88
CA LYS A 280 11.41 1.72 19.11
C LYS A 280 10.77 1.18 20.40
N LEU A 281 9.59 0.56 20.30
CA LEU A 281 8.89 -0.01 21.44
C LEU A 281 9.39 -1.41 21.79
N ALA A 282 9.78 -2.19 20.77
CA ALA A 282 10.18 -3.57 20.93
C ALA A 282 11.64 -3.68 21.33
N ASP A 283 11.93 -4.55 22.31
CA ASP A 283 13.29 -4.91 22.67
C ASP A 283 14.03 -5.57 21.49
N ASP A 284 15.35 -5.50 21.46
CA ASP A 284 16.19 -5.94 20.34
C ASP A 284 15.94 -7.40 19.94
N ASP A 285 15.70 -8.28 20.92
CA ASP A 285 15.47 -9.72 20.70
C ASP A 285 14.10 -10.04 20.05
N VAL A 286 13.13 -9.13 20.13
CA VAL A 286 11.76 -9.33 19.60
C VAL A 286 11.39 -8.35 18.48
N ARG A 287 12.24 -7.37 18.18
CA ARG A 287 11.99 -6.27 17.23
C ARG A 287 11.49 -6.76 15.86
N HIS A 288 12.21 -7.70 15.24
CA HIS A 288 11.80 -8.26 13.93
C HIS A 288 10.46 -9.00 13.99
N SER A 289 10.20 -9.72 15.09
CA SER A 289 8.93 -10.44 15.25
C SER A 289 7.77 -9.48 15.48
N ALA A 290 7.98 -8.40 16.23
CA ALA A 290 6.99 -7.34 16.43
C ALA A 290 6.63 -6.63 15.11
N GLN A 291 7.62 -6.28 14.31
CA GLN A 291 7.45 -5.70 12.97
C GLN A 291 6.67 -6.66 12.05
N THR A 292 6.99 -7.95 12.10
CA THR A 292 6.30 -8.97 11.29
C THR A 292 4.83 -9.12 11.72
N VAL A 293 4.54 -9.22 13.02
CA VAL A 293 3.17 -9.30 13.53
C VAL A 293 2.36 -8.06 13.14
N PHE A 294 2.93 -6.89 13.31
CA PHE A 294 2.30 -5.62 12.93
C PHE A 294 2.04 -5.56 11.41
N GLY A 295 3.02 -5.98 10.60
CA GLY A 295 2.89 -6.04 9.15
C GLY A 295 1.81 -7.02 8.67
N ILE A 296 1.67 -8.19 9.31
CA ILE A 296 0.61 -9.16 8.99
C ILE A 296 -0.78 -8.55 9.20
N ILE A 297 -0.96 -7.77 10.25
CA ILE A 297 -2.24 -7.11 10.55
C ILE A 297 -2.55 -6.06 9.48
N ILE A 298 -1.57 -5.23 9.13
CA ILE A 298 -1.73 -4.13 8.16
C ILE A 298 -1.89 -4.65 6.74
N PHE A 299 -0.98 -5.52 6.29
CA PHE A 299 -0.92 -5.96 4.89
C PHE A 299 -1.67 -7.27 4.62
N GLY A 300 -2.14 -7.96 5.66
CA GLY A 300 -2.92 -9.18 5.56
C GLY A 300 -4.36 -9.00 6.03
N GLY A 301 -4.56 -8.86 7.33
CA GLY A 301 -5.90 -8.80 7.94
C GLY A 301 -6.76 -7.63 7.44
N GLY A 302 -6.18 -6.43 7.44
CA GLY A 302 -6.89 -5.22 6.99
C GLY A 302 -7.38 -5.31 5.55
N PRO A 303 -6.53 -5.65 4.55
CA PRO A 303 -6.95 -5.80 3.16
C PRO A 303 -8.04 -6.86 2.93
N VAL A 304 -7.99 -7.99 3.62
CA VAL A 304 -9.03 -9.04 3.50
C VAL A 304 -10.38 -8.51 3.99
N VAL A 305 -10.43 -7.92 5.18
CA VAL A 305 -11.65 -7.32 5.72
C VAL A 305 -12.10 -6.13 4.86
N GLY A 306 -11.15 -5.33 4.37
CA GLY A 306 -11.42 -4.18 3.49
C GLY A 306 -12.04 -4.59 2.15
N GLY A 307 -11.58 -5.67 1.54
CA GLY A 307 -12.17 -6.24 0.34
C GLY A 307 -13.62 -6.67 0.55
N TRP A 308 -13.88 -7.41 1.62
CA TRP A 308 -15.22 -7.84 2.00
C TRP A 308 -16.14 -6.64 2.30
N LEU A 309 -15.69 -5.70 3.13
CA LEU A 309 -16.47 -4.51 3.49
C LEU A 309 -16.75 -3.63 2.27
N SER A 310 -15.79 -3.52 1.34
CA SER A 310 -15.98 -2.79 0.09
C SER A 310 -17.14 -3.35 -0.74
N GLY A 311 -17.21 -4.67 -0.87
CA GLY A 311 -18.31 -5.33 -1.57
C GLY A 311 -19.66 -5.18 -0.84
N TYR A 312 -19.65 -5.33 0.48
CA TYR A 312 -20.84 -5.15 1.32
C TYR A 312 -21.40 -3.73 1.22
N LEU A 313 -20.56 -2.70 1.35
CA LEU A 313 -20.99 -1.31 1.20
C LEU A 313 -21.42 -0.98 -0.23
N GLN A 314 -20.80 -1.60 -1.24
CA GLN A 314 -21.25 -1.44 -2.62
C GLN A 314 -22.69 -1.92 -2.78
N ASN A 315 -23.05 -3.08 -2.23
CA ASN A 315 -24.41 -3.59 -2.31
C ASN A 315 -25.41 -2.66 -1.59
N ILE A 316 -25.05 -2.11 -0.42
CA ILE A 316 -25.92 -1.18 0.33
C ILE A 316 -26.16 0.12 -0.46
N TYR A 317 -25.12 0.65 -1.09
CA TYR A 317 -25.18 1.96 -1.76
C TYR A 317 -25.47 1.88 -3.26
N THR A 318 -25.79 0.69 -3.78
CA THR A 318 -26.30 0.52 -5.15
C THR A 318 -27.80 0.42 -5.11
N LEU A 319 -28.49 1.44 -5.63
CA LEU A 319 -29.95 1.49 -5.77
C LEU A 319 -30.31 1.56 -7.24
N ASP A 320 -31.18 0.70 -7.71
CA ASP A 320 -31.62 0.62 -9.11
C ASP A 320 -30.44 0.54 -10.11
N GLY A 321 -29.38 -0.16 -9.72
CA GLY A 321 -28.16 -0.31 -10.53
C GLY A 321 -27.21 0.89 -10.52
N VAL A 322 -27.54 1.96 -9.80
CA VAL A 322 -26.70 3.17 -9.68
C VAL A 322 -25.98 3.16 -8.33
N PHE A 323 -24.65 3.24 -8.38
CA PHE A 323 -23.84 3.28 -7.16
C PHE A 323 -23.68 4.71 -6.63
N ASN A 324 -24.10 4.93 -5.38
CA ASN A 324 -23.99 6.22 -4.70
C ASN A 324 -22.60 6.40 -4.06
N TYR A 325 -21.68 6.97 -4.83
CA TYR A 325 -20.32 7.25 -4.35
C TYR A 325 -20.27 8.22 -3.17
N SER A 326 -21.15 9.23 -3.11
CA SER A 326 -21.15 10.21 -2.02
C SER A 326 -21.40 9.56 -0.67
N SER A 327 -22.47 8.79 -0.54
CA SER A 327 -22.80 8.07 0.69
C SER A 327 -21.71 7.05 1.07
N PHE A 328 -21.17 6.37 0.07
CA PHE A 328 -20.07 5.43 0.26
C PHE A 328 -18.83 6.10 0.88
N TRP A 329 -18.36 7.21 0.28
CA TRP A 329 -17.17 7.91 0.78
C TRP A 329 -17.40 8.58 2.12
N TYR A 330 -18.60 9.13 2.39
CA TYR A 330 -18.94 9.67 3.70
C TYR A 330 -18.94 8.59 4.79
N THR A 331 -19.37 7.38 4.49
CA THR A 331 -19.28 6.25 5.44
C THR A 331 -17.82 5.95 5.78
N LEU A 332 -16.93 5.89 4.79
CA LEU A 332 -15.50 5.69 5.04
C LEU A 332 -14.86 6.88 5.79
N ALA A 333 -15.30 8.10 5.50
CA ALA A 333 -14.88 9.27 6.26
C ALA A 333 -15.32 9.15 7.73
N GLY A 334 -16.57 8.74 7.99
CA GLY A 334 -17.07 8.49 9.34
C GLY A 334 -16.22 7.44 10.10
N ILE A 335 -15.89 6.34 9.45
CA ILE A 335 -14.97 5.33 10.02
C ILE A 335 -13.60 5.97 10.34
N GLY A 336 -13.02 6.72 9.41
CA GLY A 336 -11.75 7.42 9.60
C GLY A 336 -11.79 8.39 10.77
N LEU A 337 -12.89 9.15 10.94
CA LEU A 337 -13.07 10.07 12.07
C LEU A 337 -13.16 9.32 13.39
N VAL A 338 -13.95 8.26 13.47
CA VAL A 338 -14.07 7.43 14.67
C VAL A 338 -12.72 6.85 15.07
N VAL A 339 -11.97 6.28 14.14
CA VAL A 339 -10.62 5.75 14.41
C VAL A 339 -9.69 6.87 14.89
N THR A 340 -9.78 8.08 14.30
CA THR A 340 -8.99 9.25 14.72
C THR A 340 -9.27 9.62 16.19
N LEU A 341 -10.54 9.73 16.55
CA LEU A 341 -10.95 10.11 17.90
C LEU A 341 -10.57 9.04 18.94
N LEU A 342 -10.82 7.78 18.63
CA LEU A 342 -10.46 6.66 19.50
C LEU A 342 -8.94 6.56 19.68
N PHE A 343 -8.17 6.71 18.62
CA PHE A 343 -6.72 6.71 18.71
C PHE A 343 -6.22 7.88 19.55
N TYR A 344 -6.67 9.10 19.26
CA TYR A 344 -6.23 10.29 19.97
C TYR A 344 -6.55 10.23 21.47
N SER A 345 -7.72 9.73 21.84
CA SER A 345 -8.13 9.62 23.25
C SER A 345 -7.40 8.50 24.00
N SER A 346 -7.12 7.37 23.34
CA SER A 346 -6.64 6.15 24.00
C SER A 346 -5.14 5.92 23.89
N PHE A 347 -4.49 6.46 22.84
CA PHE A 347 -3.06 6.28 22.62
C PHE A 347 -2.24 7.23 23.50
N ASN A 348 -1.35 6.65 24.30
CA ASN A 348 -0.34 7.41 25.04
C ASN A 348 1.03 6.81 24.68
N SER A 349 1.89 7.62 24.04
CA SER A 349 3.24 7.16 23.74
C SER A 349 3.99 6.90 25.05
N THR A 350 4.51 5.69 25.18
CA THR A 350 5.40 5.32 26.30
C THR A 350 6.84 5.71 26.01
N LEU A 351 7.15 6.09 24.76
CA LEU A 351 8.47 6.57 24.35
C LEU A 351 8.65 8.03 24.76
N SER A 352 9.79 8.36 25.37
CA SER A 352 10.16 9.76 25.67
C SER A 352 10.38 10.53 24.36
N LYS A 353 10.23 11.88 24.41
CA LYS A 353 10.51 12.71 23.23
C LYS A 353 11.98 12.62 22.76
N GLU A 354 12.89 12.27 23.64
CA GLU A 354 14.32 12.13 23.36
C GLU A 354 14.65 10.89 22.52
N THR A 355 13.83 9.82 22.60
CA THR A 355 14.01 8.62 21.77
C THR A 355 13.41 8.76 20.37
N ALA A 356 12.79 9.89 20.06
CA ALA A 356 12.25 10.18 18.72
C ALA A 356 13.28 10.83 17.78
N SER A 357 14.56 10.93 18.22
CA SER A 357 15.67 11.50 17.44
C SER A 357 16.39 10.45 16.61
#